data_550e83468b4189b40044e732387851cd
#
_entry.id   550e83468b4189b40044e732387851cd
#
_cell.length_a   1.000
_cell.length_b   1.000
_cell.length_c   1.000
_cell.angle_alpha   90.00
_cell.angle_beta   90.00
_cell.angle_gamma   90.00
#
_symmetry.space_group_name_H-M   'P 1'
#
loop_
_entity.id
_entity.type
_entity.pdbx_description
1 polymer ?
#
loop_
_entity_poly.entity_id
_entity_poly.type
_entity_poly.pdbx_seq_one_letter_code
_entity_poly.pdbx_strand_id
1 'polypeptide(L)'
;ETVPGQELAITSDEALVLEKLPKKIVIVGAGYIAVEFAGIFAGFGAEVHLVYRRDLPLRGFDRELRECVAENLAKRGVHLHPQTCPLSLERSSSGGGVRVQLKEGGGDAVVVDACECMFAVGRVPLVADLGLEEAGVELKGGAVAVDDLSRTSAPGVWAVVDCTDRLNLTPVALMEGMAFAATACGGVPTKPDHNNVACAVFCQPPLAKVGLSEEEAVEACSGPIDIYVEKFRPMKHTVSGRDERSIMKLVVDADSGRVLGAHMVGADAPEIMQGMAVALKCGATKAQF
;
A
#
# COMPACT_ATOMS: atom_id res chain seq x y z
N GLU A 1 -5.66 1.61 -19.58
CA GLU A 1 -6.75 2.10 -20.47
C GLU A 1 -7.24 3.43 -19.91
N THR A 2 -7.45 4.42 -20.78
CA THR A 2 -7.95 5.75 -20.43
C THR A 2 -9.46 5.65 -20.20
N VAL A 3 -9.94 6.14 -19.08
CA VAL A 3 -11.39 6.16 -18.78
C VAL A 3 -11.97 7.49 -19.30
N PRO A 4 -12.99 7.46 -20.18
CA PRO A 4 -13.64 8.68 -20.65
C PRO A 4 -14.11 9.57 -19.49
N GLY A 5 -13.76 10.87 -19.53
CA GLY A 5 -14.06 11.82 -18.45
C GLY A 5 -13.14 11.74 -17.24
N GLN A 6 -12.04 10.98 -17.30
CA GLN A 6 -11.10 10.85 -16.16
C GLN A 6 -10.49 12.19 -15.72
N GLU A 7 -10.47 13.21 -16.57
CA GLU A 7 -10.04 14.57 -16.22
C GLU A 7 -10.96 15.27 -15.21
N LEU A 8 -12.13 14.70 -14.94
CA LEU A 8 -13.05 15.16 -13.89
C LEU A 8 -12.69 14.56 -12.51
N ALA A 9 -11.81 13.57 -12.47
CA ALA A 9 -11.38 12.96 -11.23
C ALA A 9 -10.23 13.76 -10.61
N ILE A 10 -10.16 13.68 -9.28
CA ILE A 10 -9.03 14.17 -8.50
C ILE A 10 -8.04 13.05 -8.21
N THR A 11 -6.83 13.42 -7.81
CA THR A 11 -5.81 12.52 -7.27
C THR A 11 -5.65 12.74 -5.76
N SER A 12 -4.64 12.08 -5.15
CA SER A 12 -4.27 12.35 -3.76
C SER A 12 -3.84 13.79 -3.51
N ASP A 13 -3.31 14.47 -4.53
CA ASP A 13 -2.78 15.82 -4.40
C ASP A 13 -3.92 16.81 -4.19
N GLU A 14 -4.97 16.75 -5.00
CA GLU A 14 -6.17 17.56 -4.84
C GLU A 14 -6.96 17.15 -3.59
N ALA A 15 -7.00 15.84 -3.28
CA ALA A 15 -7.73 15.35 -2.11
C ALA A 15 -7.18 15.91 -0.78
N LEU A 16 -5.86 16.18 -0.70
CA LEU A 16 -5.22 16.77 0.49
C LEU A 16 -5.51 18.26 0.68
N VAL A 17 -5.97 18.96 -0.35
CA VAL A 17 -6.23 20.41 -0.34
C VAL A 17 -7.69 20.77 -0.61
N LEU A 18 -8.60 19.81 -0.50
CA LEU A 18 -10.04 20.05 -0.68
C LEU A 18 -10.54 21.11 0.30
N GLU A 19 -11.16 22.15 -0.22
CA GLU A 19 -11.76 23.22 0.60
C GLU A 19 -12.98 22.75 1.41
N LYS A 20 -13.66 21.71 0.93
CA LYS A 20 -14.87 21.18 1.56
C LYS A 20 -14.85 19.66 1.55
N LEU A 21 -15.23 19.07 2.67
CA LEU A 21 -15.41 17.62 2.76
C LEU A 21 -16.55 17.18 1.82
N PRO A 22 -16.30 16.25 0.87
CA PRO A 22 -17.36 15.72 0.04
C PRO A 22 -18.34 14.89 0.86
N LYS A 23 -19.64 15.07 0.63
CA LYS A 23 -20.66 14.23 1.30
C LYS A 23 -20.62 12.79 0.80
N LYS A 24 -20.26 12.60 -0.47
CA LYS A 24 -20.10 11.30 -1.11
C LYS A 24 -18.90 11.35 -2.04
N ILE A 25 -18.06 10.32 -1.99
CA ILE A 25 -16.87 10.18 -2.84
C ILE A 25 -16.79 8.75 -3.40
N VAL A 26 -16.42 8.65 -4.68
CA VAL A 26 -16.00 7.38 -5.30
C VAL A 26 -14.48 7.36 -5.37
N ILE A 27 -13.85 6.33 -4.84
CA ILE A 27 -12.40 6.13 -4.89
C ILE A 27 -12.11 4.92 -5.77
N VAL A 28 -11.38 5.13 -6.86
CA VAL A 28 -10.99 4.09 -7.81
C VAL A 28 -9.56 3.65 -7.52
N GLY A 29 -9.41 2.39 -7.15
CA GLY A 29 -8.13 1.78 -6.77
C GLY A 29 -8.28 0.95 -5.50
N ALA A 30 -7.28 0.12 -5.23
CA ALA A 30 -7.23 -0.71 -4.03
C ALA A 30 -5.82 -0.83 -3.46
N GLY A 31 -4.92 0.05 -3.84
CA GLY A 31 -3.60 0.22 -3.22
C GLY A 31 -3.72 0.95 -1.87
N TYR A 32 -2.59 1.14 -1.20
CA TYR A 32 -2.54 1.77 0.11
C TYR A 32 -3.16 3.17 0.11
N ILE A 33 -2.91 3.99 -0.91
CA ILE A 33 -3.51 5.35 -1.04
C ILE A 33 -5.03 5.27 -1.03
N ALA A 34 -5.62 4.40 -1.89
CA ALA A 34 -7.07 4.27 -1.98
C ALA A 34 -7.71 3.84 -0.66
N VAL A 35 -7.10 2.87 0.02
CA VAL A 35 -7.61 2.31 1.28
C VAL A 35 -7.46 3.30 2.44
N GLU A 36 -6.35 4.04 2.50
CA GLU A 36 -6.12 5.08 3.50
C GLU A 36 -7.13 6.23 3.35
N PHE A 37 -7.29 6.77 2.14
CA PHE A 37 -8.27 7.83 1.88
C PHE A 37 -9.72 7.36 2.09
N ALA A 38 -10.05 6.10 1.77
CA ALA A 38 -11.36 5.54 2.10
C ALA A 38 -11.62 5.58 3.60
N GLY A 39 -10.63 5.21 4.41
CA GLY A 39 -10.70 5.30 5.87
C GLY A 39 -10.82 6.74 6.38
N ILE A 40 -10.06 7.68 5.79
CA ILE A 40 -10.07 9.11 6.15
C ILE A 40 -11.44 9.72 5.87
N PHE A 41 -11.95 9.60 4.64
CA PHE A 41 -13.24 10.19 4.26
C PHE A 41 -14.40 9.57 5.04
N ALA A 42 -14.42 8.25 5.22
CA ALA A 42 -15.42 7.58 6.05
C ALA A 42 -15.33 8.01 7.52
N GLY A 43 -14.12 8.22 8.05
CA GLY A 43 -13.89 8.72 9.41
C GLY A 43 -14.43 10.14 9.63
N PHE A 44 -14.46 10.97 8.60
CA PHE A 44 -15.06 12.29 8.60
C PHE A 44 -16.57 12.30 8.27
N GLY A 45 -17.17 11.13 8.04
CA GLY A 45 -18.62 10.99 7.82
C GLY A 45 -19.04 11.11 6.35
N ALA A 46 -18.13 11.05 5.40
CA ALA A 46 -18.48 10.94 3.99
C ALA A 46 -19.02 9.54 3.66
N GLU A 47 -19.97 9.45 2.74
CA GLU A 47 -20.35 8.19 2.08
C GLU A 47 -19.24 7.83 1.08
N VAL A 48 -18.57 6.69 1.28
CA VAL A 48 -17.40 6.28 0.51
C VAL A 48 -17.69 5.02 -0.28
N HIS A 49 -17.44 5.07 -1.60
CA HIS A 49 -17.48 3.93 -2.50
C HIS A 49 -16.07 3.60 -2.97
N LEU A 50 -15.52 2.45 -2.57
CA LEU A 50 -14.20 1.96 -2.97
C LEU A 50 -14.33 0.94 -4.10
N VAL A 51 -13.87 1.31 -5.29
CA VAL A 51 -14.04 0.55 -6.54
C VAL A 51 -12.73 -0.07 -6.98
N TYR A 52 -12.68 -1.39 -7.21
CA TYR A 52 -11.45 -2.06 -7.59
C TYR A 52 -11.66 -3.35 -8.40
N ARG A 53 -10.69 -3.65 -9.28
CA ARG A 53 -10.77 -4.73 -10.28
C ARG A 53 -10.64 -6.16 -9.72
N ARG A 54 -10.02 -6.32 -8.56
CA ARG A 54 -9.75 -7.64 -7.95
C ARG A 54 -10.77 -7.99 -6.89
N ASP A 55 -10.66 -9.20 -6.35
CA ASP A 55 -11.50 -9.70 -5.26
C ASP A 55 -11.24 -8.97 -3.92
N LEU A 56 -9.98 -8.62 -3.64
CA LEU A 56 -9.55 -7.99 -2.41
C LEU A 56 -8.63 -6.79 -2.66
N PRO A 57 -8.65 -5.77 -1.78
CA PRO A 57 -7.70 -4.67 -1.82
C PRO A 57 -6.28 -5.11 -1.41
N LEU A 58 -5.31 -4.20 -1.46
CA LEU A 58 -3.96 -4.33 -0.94
C LEU A 58 -3.19 -5.54 -1.50
N ARG A 59 -3.13 -5.67 -2.83
CA ARG A 59 -2.28 -6.67 -3.48
C ARG A 59 -0.83 -6.58 -2.98
N GLY A 60 -0.19 -7.73 -2.72
CA GLY A 60 1.18 -7.82 -2.19
C GLY A 60 1.24 -7.89 -0.67
N PHE A 61 0.10 -7.90 0.00
CA PHE A 61 -0.04 -8.29 1.40
C PHE A 61 -0.65 -9.69 1.51
N ASP A 62 -0.42 -10.34 2.63
CA ASP A 62 -0.98 -11.66 2.94
C ASP A 62 -2.51 -11.67 2.84
N ARG A 63 -3.09 -12.74 2.30
CA ARG A 63 -4.51 -12.83 1.97
C ARG A 63 -5.42 -12.61 3.17
N GLU A 64 -5.13 -13.23 4.31
CA GLU A 64 -5.98 -13.13 5.51
C GLU A 64 -6.00 -11.71 6.08
N LEU A 65 -4.88 -10.97 5.95
CA LEU A 65 -4.82 -9.57 6.36
C LEU A 65 -5.68 -8.70 5.44
N ARG A 66 -5.63 -8.94 4.13
CA ARG A 66 -6.43 -8.22 3.13
C ARG A 66 -7.92 -8.43 3.36
N GLU A 67 -8.33 -9.67 3.69
CA GLU A 67 -9.71 -10.02 4.05
C GLU A 67 -10.13 -9.28 5.33
N CYS A 68 -9.29 -9.27 6.35
CA CYS A 68 -9.54 -8.55 7.60
C CYS A 68 -9.70 -7.03 7.38
N VAL A 69 -8.87 -6.42 6.54
CA VAL A 69 -8.99 -4.99 6.19
C VAL A 69 -10.30 -4.72 5.45
N ALA A 70 -10.67 -5.54 4.46
CA ALA A 70 -11.92 -5.39 3.72
C ALA A 70 -13.15 -5.50 4.66
N GLU A 71 -13.18 -6.50 5.55
CA GLU A 71 -14.23 -6.64 6.57
C GLU A 71 -14.34 -5.39 7.47
N ASN A 72 -13.21 -4.86 7.95
CA ASN A 72 -13.19 -3.70 8.82
C ASN A 72 -13.63 -2.41 8.09
N LEU A 73 -13.24 -2.22 6.83
CA LEU A 73 -13.71 -1.11 6.00
C LEU A 73 -15.22 -1.15 5.81
N ALA A 74 -15.78 -2.32 5.45
CA ALA A 74 -17.21 -2.50 5.30
C ALA A 74 -17.97 -2.21 6.61
N LYS A 75 -17.47 -2.68 7.76
CA LYS A 75 -18.04 -2.40 9.09
C LYS A 75 -17.97 -0.92 9.47
N ARG A 76 -17.07 -0.15 8.87
CA ARG A 76 -16.98 1.31 9.01
C ARG A 76 -17.86 2.08 8.03
N GLY A 77 -18.67 1.39 7.23
CA GLY A 77 -19.62 1.99 6.29
C GLY A 77 -19.03 2.32 4.92
N VAL A 78 -17.84 1.80 4.59
CA VAL A 78 -17.30 1.92 3.24
C VAL A 78 -18.01 0.91 2.33
N HIS A 79 -18.61 1.37 1.24
CA HIS A 79 -19.20 0.53 0.21
C HIS A 79 -18.09 -0.04 -0.68
N LEU A 80 -17.81 -1.34 -0.55
CA LEU A 80 -16.80 -2.02 -1.36
C LEU A 80 -17.41 -2.52 -2.66
N HIS A 81 -16.76 -2.22 -3.78
CA HIS A 81 -17.11 -2.68 -5.11
C HIS A 81 -15.95 -3.51 -5.70
N PRO A 82 -15.79 -4.78 -5.27
CA PRO A 82 -14.79 -5.67 -5.85
C PRO A 82 -15.15 -6.02 -7.30
N GLN A 83 -14.15 -6.45 -8.08
CA GLN A 83 -14.30 -6.88 -9.48
C GLN A 83 -15.01 -5.84 -10.38
N THR A 84 -14.86 -4.56 -10.03
CA THR A 84 -15.55 -3.43 -10.65
C THR A 84 -14.55 -2.46 -11.26
N CYS A 85 -14.89 -1.93 -12.43
CA CYS A 85 -14.10 -0.91 -13.14
C CYS A 85 -14.97 0.31 -13.46
N PRO A 86 -14.41 1.54 -13.46
CA PRO A 86 -15.08 2.70 -14.01
C PRO A 86 -15.16 2.57 -15.55
N LEU A 87 -16.32 2.88 -16.12
CA LEU A 87 -16.55 2.94 -17.57
C LEU A 87 -16.41 4.36 -18.09
N SER A 88 -16.99 5.33 -17.36
CA SER A 88 -16.93 6.75 -17.71
C SER A 88 -17.21 7.62 -16.49
N LEU A 89 -16.77 8.88 -16.59
CA LEU A 89 -17.13 9.94 -15.67
C LEU A 89 -17.79 11.07 -16.47
N GLU A 90 -18.84 11.66 -15.90
CA GLU A 90 -19.54 12.80 -16.49
C GLU A 90 -19.85 13.82 -15.39
N ARG A 91 -19.99 15.10 -15.74
CA ARG A 91 -20.48 16.08 -14.78
C ARG A 91 -21.93 15.76 -14.41
N SER A 92 -22.25 15.79 -13.12
CA SER A 92 -23.62 15.55 -12.67
C SER A 92 -24.54 16.67 -13.16
N SER A 93 -25.69 16.30 -13.72
CA SER A 93 -26.71 17.24 -14.19
C SER A 93 -27.40 18.02 -13.06
N SER A 94 -27.22 17.62 -11.79
CA SER A 94 -27.84 18.22 -10.60
C SER A 94 -27.08 19.40 -10.00
N GLY A 95 -26.08 19.97 -10.70
CA GLY A 95 -25.49 21.26 -10.32
C GLY A 95 -24.25 21.18 -9.43
N GLY A 96 -23.47 20.12 -9.53
CA GLY A 96 -22.17 19.95 -8.87
C GLY A 96 -21.86 18.50 -8.58
N GLY A 97 -20.61 18.08 -8.86
CA GLY A 97 -20.16 16.71 -8.65
C GLY A 97 -20.01 15.89 -9.95
N VAL A 98 -19.79 14.62 -9.79
CA VAL A 98 -19.41 13.67 -10.84
C VAL A 98 -20.37 12.47 -10.82
N ARG A 99 -20.85 12.09 -11.98
CA ARG A 99 -21.55 10.83 -12.23
C ARG A 99 -20.55 9.80 -12.69
N VAL A 100 -20.38 8.74 -11.94
CA VAL A 100 -19.45 7.64 -12.24
C VAL A 100 -20.24 6.42 -12.68
N GLN A 101 -20.01 5.98 -13.92
CA GLN A 101 -20.56 4.74 -14.43
C GLN A 101 -19.59 3.60 -14.14
N LEU A 102 -20.07 2.57 -13.45
CA LEU A 102 -19.28 1.41 -13.00
C LEU A 102 -19.78 0.14 -13.69
N LYS A 103 -18.87 -0.79 -13.96
CA LYS A 103 -19.18 -2.13 -14.47
C LYS A 103 -18.71 -3.17 -13.46
N GLU A 104 -19.67 -3.89 -12.87
CA GLU A 104 -19.41 -5.00 -11.96
C GLU A 104 -19.26 -6.30 -12.74
N GLY A 105 -18.09 -6.95 -12.69
CA GLY A 105 -17.83 -8.29 -13.23
C GLY A 105 -18.43 -8.53 -14.62
N GLY A 106 -19.47 -9.38 -14.69
CA GLY A 106 -20.27 -9.65 -15.89
C GLY A 106 -21.67 -9.02 -15.85
N GLY A 107 -21.97 -8.15 -14.88
CA GLY A 107 -23.29 -7.56 -14.64
C GLY A 107 -23.56 -6.29 -15.44
N ASP A 108 -24.74 -5.71 -15.17
CA ASP A 108 -25.15 -4.42 -15.72
C ASP A 108 -24.32 -3.24 -15.17
N ALA A 109 -24.30 -2.15 -15.90
CA ALA A 109 -23.65 -0.94 -15.45
C ALA A 109 -24.42 -0.30 -14.28
N VAL A 110 -23.71 0.03 -13.22
CA VAL A 110 -24.23 0.77 -12.06
C VAL A 110 -23.75 2.21 -12.11
N VAL A 111 -24.61 3.15 -11.76
CA VAL A 111 -24.31 4.57 -11.75
C VAL A 111 -24.25 5.07 -10.31
N VAL A 112 -23.16 5.77 -9.96
CA VAL A 112 -23.00 6.43 -8.67
C VAL A 112 -22.84 7.94 -8.91
N ASP A 113 -23.79 8.74 -8.41
CA ASP A 113 -23.65 10.19 -8.35
C ASP A 113 -22.90 10.55 -7.07
N ALA A 114 -21.76 11.24 -7.19
CA ALA A 114 -20.88 11.63 -6.09
C ALA A 114 -20.50 13.11 -6.16
N CYS A 115 -20.01 13.68 -5.05
CA CYS A 115 -19.44 15.01 -5.06
C CYS A 115 -18.10 15.03 -5.78
N GLU A 116 -17.28 14.00 -5.52
CA GLU A 116 -15.93 13.83 -6.07
C GLU A 116 -15.69 12.38 -6.50
N CYS A 117 -14.81 12.19 -7.49
CA CYS A 117 -14.22 10.91 -7.83
C CYS A 117 -12.71 11.01 -7.76
N MET A 118 -12.07 10.14 -6.96
CA MET A 118 -10.62 10.11 -6.78
C MET A 118 -10.01 8.89 -7.47
N PHE A 119 -8.98 9.10 -8.29
CA PHE A 119 -8.20 8.01 -8.87
C PHE A 119 -6.91 7.77 -8.05
N ALA A 120 -6.79 6.56 -7.51
CA ALA A 120 -5.64 6.07 -6.76
C ALA A 120 -5.17 4.71 -7.30
N VAL A 121 -4.95 4.65 -8.61
CA VAL A 121 -4.70 3.40 -9.37
C VAL A 121 -3.24 3.00 -9.46
N GLY A 122 -2.34 3.77 -8.85
CA GLY A 122 -0.91 3.51 -8.76
C GLY A 122 -0.07 4.78 -8.83
N ARG A 123 1.24 4.61 -8.65
CA ARG A 123 2.27 5.64 -8.77
C ARG A 123 3.38 5.13 -9.67
N VAL A 124 3.97 6.04 -10.40
CA VAL A 124 5.16 5.78 -11.25
C VAL A 124 6.22 6.82 -10.92
N PRO A 125 7.51 6.53 -11.12
CA PRO A 125 8.56 7.51 -10.98
C PRO A 125 8.31 8.74 -11.87
N LEU A 126 8.37 9.95 -11.30
CA LEU A 126 8.27 11.18 -12.05
C LEU A 126 9.68 11.57 -12.53
N VAL A 127 10.08 11.00 -13.66
CA VAL A 127 11.43 11.17 -14.25
C VAL A 127 11.41 11.94 -15.58
N ALA A 128 10.23 12.38 -16.00
CA ALA A 128 10.10 13.22 -17.20
C ALA A 128 10.74 14.60 -16.98
N ASP A 129 11.25 15.20 -18.07
CA ASP A 129 11.78 16.56 -18.13
C ASP A 129 12.94 16.86 -17.15
N LEU A 130 13.65 15.81 -16.71
CA LEU A 130 14.85 15.95 -15.85
C LEU A 130 16.17 15.95 -16.64
N GLY A 131 16.12 15.88 -17.97
CA GLY A 131 17.34 15.82 -18.80
C GLY A 131 18.18 14.56 -18.57
N LEU A 132 17.53 13.43 -18.19
CA LEU A 132 18.25 12.20 -17.84
C LEU A 132 18.94 11.57 -19.03
N GLU A 133 18.31 11.58 -20.20
CA GLU A 133 18.86 11.03 -21.43
C GLU A 133 20.10 11.83 -21.86
N GLU A 134 20.01 13.17 -21.84
CA GLU A 134 21.13 14.08 -22.15
C GLU A 134 22.29 13.92 -21.16
N ALA A 135 21.99 13.59 -19.90
CA ALA A 135 23.00 13.30 -18.88
C ALA A 135 23.60 11.88 -18.99
N GLY A 136 23.09 11.04 -19.90
CA GLY A 136 23.53 9.65 -20.07
C GLY A 136 23.03 8.70 -18.98
N VAL A 137 21.92 9.05 -18.32
CA VAL A 137 21.28 8.22 -17.30
C VAL A 137 20.29 7.26 -17.96
N GLU A 138 20.49 5.97 -17.73
CA GLU A 138 19.62 4.92 -18.26
C GLU A 138 18.34 4.76 -17.44
N LEU A 139 17.21 4.55 -18.12
CA LEU A 139 15.94 4.19 -17.53
C LEU A 139 15.63 2.71 -17.82
N LYS A 140 15.07 2.01 -16.83
CA LYS A 140 14.57 0.63 -16.96
C LYS A 140 13.14 0.56 -16.43
N GLY A 141 12.19 0.22 -17.31
CA GLY A 141 10.78 0.13 -16.92
C GLY A 141 10.17 1.45 -16.46
N GLY A 142 10.71 2.61 -16.88
CA GLY A 142 10.26 3.93 -16.48
C GLY A 142 10.90 4.46 -15.19
N ALA A 143 11.81 3.70 -14.56
CA ALA A 143 12.57 4.10 -13.38
C ALA A 143 14.06 4.30 -13.72
N VAL A 144 14.78 5.07 -12.91
CA VAL A 144 16.22 5.24 -13.05
C VAL A 144 16.94 3.93 -12.69
N ALA A 145 17.71 3.39 -13.64
CA ALA A 145 18.53 2.20 -13.42
C ALA A 145 19.75 2.54 -12.53
N VAL A 146 19.95 1.74 -11.47
CA VAL A 146 21.05 1.90 -10.53
C VAL A 146 21.71 0.57 -10.19
N ASP A 147 22.99 0.64 -9.81
CA ASP A 147 23.71 -0.49 -9.23
C ASP A 147 23.39 -0.70 -7.73
N ASP A 148 24.02 -1.68 -7.11
CA ASP A 148 23.88 -2.00 -5.69
C ASP A 148 24.28 -0.87 -4.74
N LEU A 149 25.01 0.10 -5.20
CA LEU A 149 25.44 1.28 -4.43
C LEU A 149 24.64 2.54 -4.79
N SER A 150 23.51 2.39 -5.52
CA SER A 150 22.65 3.48 -6.01
C SER A 150 23.31 4.42 -7.04
N ARG A 151 24.35 3.97 -7.76
CA ARG A 151 24.96 4.72 -8.86
C ARG A 151 24.15 4.50 -10.14
N THR A 152 23.98 5.56 -10.91
CA THR A 152 23.41 5.46 -12.26
C THR A 152 24.49 5.10 -13.28
N SER A 153 24.10 4.94 -14.55
CA SER A 153 25.00 4.77 -15.69
C SER A 153 25.89 6.00 -15.94
N ALA A 154 25.45 7.19 -15.52
CA ALA A 154 26.19 8.43 -15.70
C ALA A 154 27.16 8.68 -14.53
N PRO A 155 28.45 8.92 -14.78
CA PRO A 155 29.42 9.20 -13.71
C PRO A 155 29.03 10.42 -12.86
N GLY A 156 29.05 10.26 -11.54
CA GLY A 156 28.72 11.32 -10.59
C GLY A 156 27.23 11.58 -10.39
N VAL A 157 26.36 10.81 -11.05
CA VAL A 157 24.91 10.87 -10.87
C VAL A 157 24.42 9.64 -10.10
N TRP A 158 23.57 9.88 -9.13
CA TRP A 158 23.03 8.87 -8.22
C TRP A 158 21.51 8.99 -8.18
N ALA A 159 20.82 7.88 -7.91
CA ALA A 159 19.38 7.89 -7.72
C ALA A 159 18.98 6.99 -6.57
N VAL A 160 18.01 7.44 -5.77
CA VAL A 160 17.56 6.74 -4.57
C VAL A 160 16.04 6.71 -4.52
N VAL A 161 15.50 5.71 -3.87
CA VAL A 161 14.11 5.45 -3.51
C VAL A 161 13.12 5.60 -4.68
N ASP A 162 12.17 6.54 -4.67
CA ASP A 162 11.00 6.60 -5.54
C ASP A 162 11.36 6.67 -7.02
N CYS A 163 12.44 7.38 -7.40
CA CYS A 163 12.85 7.44 -8.79
C CYS A 163 13.51 6.15 -9.31
N THR A 164 13.87 5.22 -8.42
CA THR A 164 14.41 3.89 -8.75
C THR A 164 13.36 2.78 -8.70
N ASP A 165 12.20 3.06 -8.12
CA ASP A 165 11.04 2.16 -7.98
C ASP A 165 11.37 0.78 -7.39
N ARG A 166 12.26 0.75 -6.38
CA ARG A 166 12.61 -0.48 -5.64
C ARG A 166 11.65 -0.72 -4.47
N LEU A 167 11.75 0.07 -3.40
CA LEU A 167 10.85 0.08 -2.25
C LEU A 167 10.55 1.53 -1.87
N ASN A 168 9.37 2.00 -2.23
CA ASN A 168 8.98 3.42 -2.11
C ASN A 168 8.44 3.71 -0.71
N LEU A 169 9.35 3.71 0.28
CA LEU A 169 9.05 3.91 1.71
C LEU A 169 9.99 4.94 2.31
N THR A 170 9.48 5.79 3.21
CA THR A 170 10.28 6.82 3.90
C THR A 170 11.49 6.24 4.67
N PRO A 171 11.38 5.12 5.43
CA PRO A 171 12.55 4.51 6.06
C PRO A 171 13.60 4.03 5.06
N VAL A 172 13.19 3.58 3.88
CA VAL A 172 14.11 3.18 2.81
C VAL A 172 14.79 4.40 2.22
N ALA A 173 14.09 5.51 2.03
CA ALA A 173 14.67 6.76 1.57
C ALA A 173 15.79 7.25 2.51
N LEU A 174 15.57 7.19 3.82
CA LEU A 174 16.60 7.51 4.82
C LEU A 174 17.79 6.56 4.74
N MET A 175 17.55 5.26 4.67
CA MET A 175 18.59 4.23 4.58
C MET A 175 19.43 4.40 3.30
N GLU A 176 18.79 4.55 2.14
CA GLU A 176 19.47 4.73 0.86
C GLU A 176 20.25 6.06 0.82
N GLY A 177 19.65 7.14 1.36
CA GLY A 177 20.34 8.43 1.48
C GLY A 177 21.58 8.37 2.37
N MET A 178 21.54 7.66 3.49
CA MET A 178 22.68 7.41 4.36
C MET A 178 23.76 6.55 3.68
N ALA A 179 23.36 5.50 2.97
CA ALA A 179 24.26 4.65 2.20
C ALA A 179 24.95 5.44 1.07
N PHE A 180 24.19 6.29 0.37
CA PHE A 180 24.72 7.23 -0.61
C PHE A 180 25.77 8.17 0.02
N ALA A 181 25.46 8.82 1.12
CA ALA A 181 26.37 9.75 1.78
C ALA A 181 27.67 9.06 2.22
N ALA A 182 27.58 7.86 2.81
CA ALA A 182 28.74 7.06 3.18
C ALA A 182 29.62 6.70 1.97
N THR A 183 28.98 6.30 0.87
CA THR A 183 29.69 5.86 -0.34
C THR A 183 30.28 7.04 -1.12
N ALA A 184 29.48 8.07 -1.39
CA ALA A 184 29.86 9.18 -2.27
C ALA A 184 30.74 10.21 -1.57
N CYS A 185 30.51 10.49 -0.29
CA CYS A 185 31.18 11.52 0.48
C CYS A 185 32.17 10.95 1.51
N GLY A 186 31.82 9.83 2.12
CA GLY A 186 32.61 9.18 3.18
C GLY A 186 33.68 8.21 2.66
N GLY A 187 33.67 7.86 1.38
CA GLY A 187 34.60 6.89 0.79
C GLY A 187 34.44 5.45 1.29
N VAL A 188 33.31 5.15 1.96
CA VAL A 188 32.98 3.80 2.47
C VAL A 188 31.86 3.22 1.61
N PRO A 189 32.16 2.28 0.67
CA PRO A 189 31.12 1.64 -0.14
C PRO A 189 30.07 0.95 0.73
N THR A 190 28.84 1.46 0.71
CA THR A 190 27.76 1.00 1.57
C THR A 190 26.57 0.61 0.71
N LYS A 191 26.21 -0.69 0.72
CA LYS A 191 25.03 -1.22 0.04
C LYS A 191 23.83 -1.11 0.98
N PRO A 192 22.72 -0.48 0.55
CA PRO A 192 21.48 -0.48 1.34
C PRO A 192 20.88 -1.89 1.43
N ASP A 193 20.41 -2.28 2.63
CA ASP A 193 19.79 -3.58 2.89
C ASP A 193 18.26 -3.51 2.80
N HIS A 194 17.72 -3.99 1.69
CA HIS A 194 16.27 -4.02 1.41
C HIS A 194 15.56 -5.26 1.98
N ASN A 195 16.26 -6.17 2.66
CA ASN A 195 15.63 -7.36 3.22
C ASN A 195 14.89 -7.00 4.52
N ASN A 196 13.77 -7.68 4.76
CA ASN A 196 12.99 -7.54 5.99
C ASN A 196 12.73 -6.09 6.40
N VAL A 197 12.33 -5.26 5.43
CA VAL A 197 11.87 -3.89 5.68
C VAL A 197 10.41 -3.95 6.13
N ALA A 198 10.11 -3.35 7.29
CA ALA A 198 8.73 -3.21 7.74
C ALA A 198 7.96 -2.28 6.79
N CYS A 199 6.73 -2.66 6.49
CA CYS A 199 5.82 -1.89 5.65
C CYS A 199 4.46 -1.77 6.33
N ALA A 200 3.85 -0.59 6.28
CA ALA A 200 2.54 -0.33 6.86
C ALA A 200 1.61 0.37 5.89
N VAL A 201 0.31 0.11 6.08
CA VAL A 201 -0.80 0.85 5.48
C VAL A 201 -1.59 1.47 6.63
N PHE A 202 -1.71 2.79 6.61
CA PHE A 202 -2.35 3.56 7.68
C PHE A 202 -3.87 3.63 7.51
N CYS A 203 -4.45 2.51 7.10
CA CYS A 203 -5.91 2.32 7.13
C CYS A 203 -6.43 2.21 8.57
N GLN A 204 -7.74 2.04 8.73
CA GLN A 204 -8.38 1.97 10.04
C GLN A 204 -9.16 0.66 10.21
N PRO A 205 -8.67 -0.29 11.03
CA PRO A 205 -7.38 -0.30 11.75
C PRO A 205 -6.18 -0.45 10.80
N PRO A 206 -4.98 -0.01 11.21
CA PRO A 206 -3.79 -0.12 10.38
C PRO A 206 -3.38 -1.57 10.14
N LEU A 207 -2.77 -1.80 8.97
CA LEU A 207 -2.14 -3.05 8.60
C LEU A 207 -0.63 -2.84 8.51
N ALA A 208 0.15 -3.80 9.00
CA ALA A 208 1.60 -3.78 8.79
C ALA A 208 2.15 -5.20 8.61
N LYS A 209 3.27 -5.29 7.89
CA LYS A 209 4.00 -6.54 7.66
C LYS A 209 5.50 -6.34 7.69
N VAL A 210 6.21 -7.42 7.95
CA VAL A 210 7.65 -7.57 7.66
C VAL A 210 7.93 -9.00 7.22
N GLY A 211 8.84 -9.19 6.28
CA GLY A 211 9.19 -10.50 5.73
C GLY A 211 8.16 -11.03 4.74
N LEU A 212 8.12 -12.33 4.57
CA LEU A 212 7.33 -13.05 3.57
C LEU A 212 5.88 -13.24 3.99
N SER A 213 4.93 -13.08 3.07
CA SER A 213 3.58 -13.61 3.25
C SER A 213 3.59 -15.15 3.19
N GLU A 214 2.46 -15.77 3.53
CA GLU A 214 2.32 -17.22 3.40
C GLU A 214 2.54 -17.68 1.95
N GLU A 215 1.94 -16.98 1.00
CA GLU A 215 2.06 -17.28 -0.42
C GLU A 215 3.52 -17.13 -0.90
N GLU A 216 4.19 -16.04 -0.52
CA GLU A 216 5.59 -15.81 -0.86
C GLU A 216 6.52 -16.86 -0.21
N ALA A 217 6.23 -17.29 1.00
CA ALA A 217 7.01 -18.31 1.69
C ALA A 217 6.84 -19.69 1.07
N VAL A 218 5.62 -20.05 0.65
CA VAL A 218 5.36 -21.31 -0.10
C VAL A 218 6.14 -21.36 -1.41
N GLU A 219 6.27 -20.20 -2.10
CA GLU A 219 7.04 -20.14 -3.36
C GLU A 219 8.55 -20.15 -3.14
N ALA A 220 9.04 -19.50 -2.07
CA ALA A 220 10.46 -19.28 -1.83
C ALA A 220 11.14 -20.42 -1.08
N CYS A 221 10.42 -21.14 -0.21
CA CYS A 221 10.97 -22.16 0.66
C CYS A 221 10.77 -23.57 0.08
N SER A 222 11.81 -24.40 0.20
CA SER A 222 11.76 -25.83 -0.22
C SER A 222 11.27 -26.76 0.89
N GLY A 223 11.27 -26.30 2.13
CA GLY A 223 10.88 -27.03 3.35
C GLY A 223 9.46 -26.72 3.82
N PRO A 224 8.99 -27.43 4.84
CA PRO A 224 7.67 -27.20 5.43
C PRO A 224 7.61 -25.85 6.14
N ILE A 225 6.41 -25.25 6.13
CA ILE A 225 6.12 -23.94 6.72
C ILE A 225 5.01 -24.11 7.75
N ASP A 226 5.22 -23.59 8.95
CA ASP A 226 4.19 -23.48 9.96
C ASP A 226 3.56 -22.08 9.94
N ILE A 227 2.24 -22.04 9.98
CA ILE A 227 1.45 -20.80 10.02
C ILE A 227 0.76 -20.68 11.37
N TYR A 228 0.99 -19.57 12.04
CA TYR A 228 0.33 -19.22 13.31
C TYR A 228 -0.53 -17.99 13.09
N VAL A 229 -1.84 -18.13 13.32
CA VAL A 229 -2.83 -17.05 13.11
C VAL A 229 -3.71 -16.93 14.33
N GLU A 230 -3.90 -15.70 14.80
CA GLU A 230 -4.85 -15.38 15.85
C GLU A 230 -5.70 -14.19 15.41
N LYS A 231 -7.04 -14.38 15.38
CA LYS A 231 -8.03 -13.34 15.05
C LYS A 231 -8.92 -13.10 16.25
N PHE A 232 -8.89 -11.87 16.79
CA PHE A 232 -9.59 -11.55 18.02
C PHE A 232 -10.22 -10.15 17.97
N ARG A 233 -11.12 -9.90 18.92
CA ARG A 233 -11.66 -8.56 19.19
C ARG A 233 -10.82 -7.92 20.30
N PRO A 234 -10.17 -6.76 20.05
CA PRO A 234 -9.42 -6.07 21.10
C PRO A 234 -10.29 -5.73 22.31
N MET A 235 -9.74 -5.89 23.53
CA MET A 235 -10.48 -5.66 24.79
C MET A 235 -11.11 -4.27 24.86
N LYS A 236 -10.45 -3.22 24.34
CA LYS A 236 -10.99 -1.86 24.29
C LYS A 236 -12.34 -1.77 23.56
N HIS A 237 -12.61 -2.70 22.65
CA HIS A 237 -13.86 -2.75 21.90
C HIS A 237 -15.00 -3.47 22.63
N THR A 238 -14.74 -4.12 23.77
CA THR A 238 -15.81 -4.59 24.66
C THR A 238 -16.53 -3.42 25.31
N VAL A 239 -15.82 -2.33 25.58
CA VAL A 239 -16.37 -1.10 26.17
C VAL A 239 -16.94 -0.17 25.09
N SER A 240 -16.20 0.06 23.98
CA SER A 240 -16.64 0.95 22.90
C SER A 240 -17.78 0.39 22.04
N GLY A 241 -18.07 -0.91 22.13
CA GLY A 241 -19.07 -1.58 21.31
C GLY A 241 -18.67 -1.80 19.85
N ARG A 242 -17.48 -1.39 19.40
CA ARG A 242 -17.04 -1.58 18.02
C ARG A 242 -16.83 -3.06 17.70
N ASP A 243 -17.32 -3.50 16.53
CA ASP A 243 -17.04 -4.83 15.97
C ASP A 243 -15.81 -4.76 15.04
N GLU A 244 -14.70 -4.28 15.56
CA GLU A 244 -13.41 -4.23 14.88
C GLU A 244 -12.60 -5.46 15.27
N ARG A 245 -12.00 -6.13 14.28
CA ARG A 245 -11.18 -7.33 14.49
C ARG A 245 -9.72 -6.99 14.24
N SER A 246 -8.87 -7.57 15.09
CA SER A 246 -7.43 -7.63 14.89
C SER A 246 -7.04 -9.03 14.46
N ILE A 247 -5.98 -9.13 13.66
CA ILE A 247 -5.35 -10.38 13.27
C ILE A 247 -3.84 -10.24 13.44
N MET A 248 -3.22 -11.27 13.97
CA MET A 248 -1.76 -11.43 14.04
C MET A 248 -1.40 -12.74 13.37
N LYS A 249 -0.36 -12.73 12.54
CA LYS A 249 0.08 -13.91 11.80
C LYS A 249 1.60 -13.98 11.79
N LEU A 250 2.14 -15.20 12.03
CA LEU A 250 3.53 -15.54 11.84
C LEU A 250 3.66 -16.62 10.78
N VAL A 251 4.63 -16.45 9.90
CA VAL A 251 5.07 -17.45 8.93
C VAL A 251 6.44 -17.94 9.39
N VAL A 252 6.57 -19.25 9.61
CA VAL A 252 7.73 -19.85 10.30
C VAL A 252 8.27 -21.00 9.46
N ASP A 253 9.57 -21.06 9.28
CA ASP A 253 10.26 -22.24 8.77
C ASP A 253 10.17 -23.36 9.82
N ALA A 254 9.51 -24.44 9.49
CA ALA A 254 9.20 -25.50 10.46
C ALA A 254 10.44 -26.28 10.92
N ASP A 255 11.48 -26.37 10.08
CA ASP A 255 12.68 -27.13 10.40
C ASP A 255 13.59 -26.36 11.38
N SER A 256 13.78 -25.07 11.14
CA SER A 256 14.65 -24.22 11.97
C SER A 256 13.91 -23.45 13.07
N GLY A 257 12.59 -23.35 12.96
CA GLY A 257 11.77 -22.48 13.81
C GLY A 257 11.96 -20.98 13.53
N ARG A 258 12.70 -20.60 12.47
CA ARG A 258 12.97 -19.20 12.12
C ARG A 258 11.71 -18.50 11.61
N VAL A 259 11.46 -17.30 12.10
CA VAL A 259 10.35 -16.47 11.62
C VAL A 259 10.72 -15.85 10.26
N LEU A 260 9.95 -16.19 9.23
CA LEU A 260 10.10 -15.73 7.86
C LEU A 260 9.26 -14.48 7.58
N GLY A 261 8.14 -14.34 8.28
CA GLY A 261 7.24 -13.21 8.13
C GLY A 261 6.39 -12.98 9.37
N ALA A 262 6.10 -11.72 9.64
CA ALA A 262 5.17 -11.29 10.69
C ALA A 262 4.22 -10.24 10.14
N HIS A 263 2.92 -10.39 10.45
CA HIS A 263 1.85 -9.61 9.85
C HIS A 263 0.81 -9.26 10.91
N MET A 264 0.25 -8.06 10.84
CA MET A 264 -0.76 -7.61 11.79
C MET A 264 -1.76 -6.65 11.14
N VAL A 265 -3.04 -6.80 11.48
CA VAL A 265 -4.06 -5.75 11.36
C VAL A 265 -4.54 -5.44 12.76
N GLY A 266 -4.45 -4.19 13.17
CA GLY A 266 -4.87 -3.76 14.50
C GLY A 266 -4.24 -2.45 14.92
N ALA A 267 -4.68 -1.91 16.04
CA ALA A 267 -4.09 -0.71 16.61
C ALA A 267 -2.59 -0.92 16.86
N ASP A 268 -1.79 0.10 16.55
CA ASP A 268 -0.34 0.14 16.75
C ASP A 268 0.46 -0.88 15.89
N ALA A 269 -0.19 -1.53 14.90
CA ALA A 269 0.48 -2.48 14.01
C ALA A 269 1.76 -1.94 13.36
N PRO A 270 1.83 -0.67 12.86
CA PRO A 270 3.05 -0.11 12.29
C PRO A 270 4.23 -0.12 13.27
N GLU A 271 4.01 0.33 14.51
CA GLU A 271 5.05 0.43 15.54
C GLU A 271 5.49 -0.96 16.02
N ILE A 272 4.53 -1.88 16.17
CA ILE A 272 4.82 -3.27 16.54
C ILE A 272 5.67 -3.94 15.45
N MET A 273 5.29 -3.81 14.18
CA MET A 273 6.03 -4.44 13.07
C MET A 273 7.42 -3.85 12.88
N GLN A 274 7.66 -2.59 13.22
CA GLN A 274 8.99 -2.02 13.23
C GLN A 274 9.91 -2.74 14.23
N GLY A 275 9.40 -3.06 15.41
CA GLY A 275 10.11 -3.89 16.39
C GLY A 275 10.35 -5.33 15.89
N MET A 276 9.33 -5.94 15.26
CA MET A 276 9.43 -7.28 14.68
C MET A 276 10.47 -7.33 13.55
N ALA A 277 10.64 -6.26 12.76
CA ALA A 277 11.64 -6.18 11.71
C ALA A 277 13.07 -6.33 12.26
N VAL A 278 13.35 -5.76 13.41
CA VAL A 278 14.64 -5.94 14.10
C VAL A 278 14.85 -7.41 14.47
N ALA A 279 13.83 -8.06 15.04
CA ALA A 279 13.90 -9.47 15.40
C ALA A 279 14.15 -10.37 14.17
N LEU A 280 13.44 -10.14 13.06
CA LEU A 280 13.63 -10.89 11.83
C LEU A 280 15.02 -10.68 11.23
N LYS A 281 15.55 -9.46 11.27
CA LYS A 281 16.93 -9.16 10.83
C LYS A 281 17.98 -9.89 11.67
N CYS A 282 17.71 -10.10 12.97
CA CYS A 282 18.54 -10.91 13.86
C CYS A 282 18.34 -12.42 13.69
N GLY A 283 17.44 -12.86 12.83
CA GLY A 283 17.16 -14.29 12.60
C GLY A 283 16.40 -14.95 13.76
N ALA A 284 15.53 -14.22 14.45
CA ALA A 284 14.76 -14.72 15.57
C ALA A 284 13.89 -15.92 15.19
N THR A 285 13.76 -16.84 16.14
CA THR A 285 12.89 -18.01 16.05
C THR A 285 11.55 -17.78 16.75
N LYS A 286 10.54 -18.54 16.39
CA LYS A 286 9.21 -18.48 16.99
C LYS A 286 9.23 -18.64 18.50
N ALA A 287 10.19 -19.40 19.05
CA ALA A 287 10.34 -19.58 20.50
C ALA A 287 10.72 -18.30 21.26
N GLN A 288 11.19 -17.27 20.55
CA GLN A 288 11.56 -15.97 21.12
C GLN A 288 10.43 -14.94 21.00
N PHE A 289 9.38 -15.23 20.24
CA PHE A 289 8.17 -14.45 20.13
C PHE A 289 7.13 -14.89 21.15
#